data_85aa977d2fae4c106d38084c675027d1
#
_entry.id   85aa977d2fae4c106d38084c675027d1
#
_cell.length_a   1.000
_cell.length_b   1.000
_cell.length_c   1.000
_cell.angle_alpha   90.00
_cell.angle_beta   90.00
_cell.angle_gamma   90.00
#
_symmetry.space_group_name_H-M   'P 1'
#
loop_
_entity.id
_entity.type
_entity.pdbx_description
1 polymer ?
#
loop_
_entity_poly.entity_id
_entity_poly.type
_entity_poly.pdbx_seq_one_letter_code
_entity_poly.pdbx_strand_id
1 'polypeptide(L)'
;HGIIRRSSSFNTSRIDNIFNHKNLHLNYGDLVDSNNISHLISSVKPDEIYNLGAQSHVQVSFQIPEYSADVDALGTLRILDAAKNLDNPVKVYQASTSELYGLVQETPQKESTPFYPRSPYAAAKLYAFWATVNYREAFEMFACNGILFNHESERRGETFVTRKISIAVSK
;
A
#
# COMPACT_ATOMS: atom_id res chain seq x y z
N HIS A 1 -0.97 -1.46 -15.83
CA HIS A 1 0.45 -1.40 -15.42
C HIS A 1 0.59 -1.84 -13.99
N GLY A 2 1.58 -2.70 -13.69
CA GLY A 2 1.94 -3.12 -12.34
C GLY A 2 3.39 -2.76 -12.02
N ILE A 3 3.68 -2.53 -10.73
CA ILE A 3 5.04 -2.30 -10.26
C ILE A 3 5.49 -3.52 -9.47
N ILE A 4 6.66 -4.04 -9.81
CA ILE A 4 7.35 -5.12 -9.08
C ILE A 4 8.74 -4.65 -8.66
N ARG A 5 9.16 -5.02 -7.44
CA ARG A 5 10.53 -4.73 -7.00
C ARG A 5 11.52 -5.68 -7.66
N ARG A 6 12.71 -5.17 -7.96
CA ARG A 6 13.82 -6.04 -8.36
C ARG A 6 14.22 -6.95 -7.20
N SER A 7 14.43 -8.22 -7.52
CA SER A 7 14.87 -9.24 -6.57
C SER A 7 15.82 -10.21 -7.28
N SER A 8 16.75 -10.79 -6.53
CA SER A 8 17.60 -11.89 -7.02
C SER A 8 16.84 -13.22 -7.16
N SER A 9 15.64 -13.31 -6.60
CA SER A 9 14.74 -14.46 -6.75
C SER A 9 13.43 -14.01 -7.40
N PHE A 10 12.74 -14.97 -8.04
CA PHE A 10 11.41 -14.70 -8.62
C PHE A 10 10.41 -14.34 -7.51
N ASN A 11 9.68 -13.25 -7.71
CA ASN A 11 8.68 -12.73 -6.77
C ASN A 11 7.30 -12.52 -7.41
N THR A 12 7.03 -13.21 -8.53
CA THR A 12 5.80 -13.08 -9.33
C THR A 12 4.77 -14.18 -9.08
N SER A 13 5.02 -15.13 -8.20
CA SER A 13 4.18 -16.32 -7.99
C SER A 13 2.68 -16.02 -7.78
N ARG A 14 2.34 -14.85 -7.24
CA ARG A 14 0.94 -14.43 -7.06
C ARG A 14 0.26 -13.97 -8.34
N ILE A 15 1.01 -13.72 -9.39
CA ILE A 15 0.52 -13.21 -10.69
C ILE A 15 0.94 -14.09 -11.86
N ASP A 16 1.56 -15.28 -11.62
CA ASP A 16 2.05 -16.17 -12.68
C ASP A 16 0.95 -16.55 -13.67
N ASN A 17 -0.29 -16.71 -13.20
CA ASN A 17 -1.44 -17.03 -14.04
C ASN A 17 -1.83 -15.92 -15.03
N ILE A 18 -1.41 -14.69 -14.79
CA ILE A 18 -1.67 -13.54 -15.67
C ILE A 18 -0.38 -12.88 -16.19
N PHE A 19 0.79 -13.46 -15.86
CA PHE A 19 2.08 -12.82 -16.14
C PHE A 19 2.26 -12.48 -17.63
N ASN A 20 1.80 -13.35 -18.53
CA ASN A 20 1.88 -13.16 -19.98
C ASN A 20 0.60 -12.56 -20.58
N HIS A 21 -0.31 -12.03 -19.75
CA HIS A 21 -1.55 -11.46 -20.28
C HIS A 21 -1.24 -10.17 -21.05
N LYS A 22 -1.78 -10.05 -22.28
CA LYS A 22 -1.49 -8.94 -23.20
C LYS A 22 -1.75 -7.52 -22.65
N ASN A 23 -2.63 -7.40 -21.67
CA ASN A 23 -2.97 -6.13 -21.04
C ASN A 23 -2.22 -5.91 -19.71
N LEU A 24 -1.31 -6.79 -19.31
CA LEU A 24 -0.48 -6.62 -18.11
C LEU A 24 0.91 -6.11 -18.53
N HIS A 25 1.23 -4.91 -18.10
CA HIS A 25 2.55 -4.29 -18.31
C HIS A 25 3.25 -4.15 -16.96
N LEU A 26 4.29 -4.95 -16.73
CA LEU A 26 5.05 -4.91 -15.48
C LEU A 26 6.27 -4.00 -15.62
N ASN A 27 6.44 -3.15 -14.62
CA ASN A 27 7.56 -2.21 -14.51
C ASN A 27 8.35 -2.49 -13.24
N TYR A 28 9.67 -2.35 -13.32
CA TYR A 28 10.48 -2.39 -12.09
C TYR A 28 10.43 -1.05 -11.38
N GLY A 29 10.13 -1.10 -10.07
CA GLY A 29 10.08 0.09 -9.24
C GLY A 29 10.12 -0.25 -7.76
N ASP A 30 10.44 0.76 -6.95
CA ASP A 30 10.41 0.68 -5.49
C ASP A 30 9.84 1.97 -4.91
N LEU A 31 8.99 1.85 -3.89
CA LEU A 31 8.37 2.99 -3.22
C LEU A 31 9.39 3.87 -2.48
N VAL A 32 10.59 3.36 -2.21
CA VAL A 32 11.69 4.15 -1.61
C VAL A 32 12.46 4.97 -2.63
N ASP A 33 12.24 4.76 -3.94
CA ASP A 33 12.91 5.47 -5.03
C ASP A 33 12.00 6.53 -5.64
N SER A 34 12.17 7.77 -5.19
CA SER A 34 11.36 8.93 -5.65
C SER A 34 11.47 9.16 -7.15
N ASN A 35 12.67 9.06 -7.72
CA ASN A 35 12.88 9.31 -9.14
C ASN A 35 12.22 8.24 -10.01
N ASN A 36 12.36 6.97 -9.59
CA ASN A 36 11.75 5.86 -10.28
C ASN A 36 10.22 5.97 -10.29
N ILE A 37 9.61 6.21 -9.13
CA ILE A 37 8.14 6.36 -9.01
C ILE A 37 7.64 7.55 -9.85
N SER A 38 8.29 8.69 -9.77
CA SER A 38 7.92 9.87 -10.56
C SER A 38 8.04 9.61 -12.08
N HIS A 39 9.15 8.98 -12.50
CA HIS A 39 9.34 8.61 -13.90
C HIS A 39 8.29 7.62 -14.41
N LEU A 40 7.98 6.58 -13.63
CA LEU A 40 6.97 5.59 -14.00
C LEU A 40 5.58 6.23 -14.15
N ILE A 41 5.15 7.03 -13.17
CA ILE A 41 3.84 7.68 -13.20
C ILE A 41 3.76 8.65 -14.38
N SER A 42 4.78 9.47 -14.62
CA SER A 42 4.81 10.41 -15.75
C SER A 42 4.87 9.73 -17.13
N SER A 43 5.53 8.56 -17.22
CA SER A 43 5.63 7.79 -18.48
C SER A 43 4.34 7.03 -18.79
N VAL A 44 3.70 6.45 -17.78
CA VAL A 44 2.46 5.67 -17.94
C VAL A 44 1.25 6.58 -18.10
N LYS A 45 1.23 7.73 -17.43
CA LYS A 45 0.09 8.67 -17.37
C LYS A 45 -1.23 7.95 -17.06
N PRO A 46 -1.33 7.27 -15.92
CA PRO A 46 -2.48 6.44 -15.60
C PRO A 46 -3.73 7.28 -15.33
N ASP A 47 -4.91 6.74 -15.61
CA ASP A 47 -6.20 7.31 -15.19
C ASP A 47 -6.48 7.05 -13.71
N GLU A 48 -5.99 5.93 -13.19
CA GLU A 48 -6.20 5.48 -11.82
C GLU A 48 -4.92 4.86 -11.25
N ILE A 49 -4.63 5.17 -9.97
CA ILE A 49 -3.52 4.58 -9.21
C ILE A 49 -4.08 3.87 -7.98
N TYR A 50 -3.76 2.58 -7.84
CA TYR A 50 -4.06 1.78 -6.67
C TYR A 50 -2.76 1.49 -5.90
N ASN A 51 -2.50 2.26 -4.86
CA ASN A 51 -1.33 2.01 -4.02
C ASN A 51 -1.62 0.92 -3.00
N LEU A 52 -1.23 -0.30 -3.34
CA LEU A 52 -1.30 -1.49 -2.48
C LEU A 52 0.07 -1.88 -1.92
N GLY A 53 1.12 -1.16 -2.31
CA GLY A 53 2.49 -1.43 -1.87
C GLY A 53 2.70 -1.05 -0.41
N ALA A 54 3.31 -1.95 0.36
CA ALA A 54 3.64 -1.70 1.76
C ALA A 54 4.66 -2.70 2.31
N GLN A 55 5.35 -2.31 3.38
CA GLN A 55 5.92 -3.25 4.33
C GLN A 55 4.79 -3.63 5.31
N SER A 56 3.99 -4.64 5.00
CA SER A 56 2.70 -4.91 5.64
C SER A 56 2.75 -5.83 6.86
N HIS A 57 3.93 -6.26 7.30
CA HIS A 57 4.06 -7.16 8.46
C HIS A 57 4.30 -6.36 9.74
N VAL A 58 3.26 -6.25 10.58
CA VAL A 58 3.27 -5.43 11.81
C VAL A 58 4.47 -5.74 12.71
N GLN A 59 4.71 -7.04 13.02
CA GLN A 59 5.81 -7.43 13.89
C GLN A 59 7.19 -7.04 13.32
N VAL A 60 7.37 -7.16 12.01
CA VAL A 60 8.63 -6.79 11.34
C VAL A 60 8.87 -5.27 11.41
N SER A 61 7.83 -4.46 11.45
CA SER A 61 7.97 -3.01 11.54
C SER A 61 8.68 -2.54 12.80
N PHE A 62 8.63 -3.31 13.89
CA PHE A 62 9.40 -3.02 15.10
C PHE A 62 10.91 -3.29 14.94
N GLN A 63 11.29 -4.14 14.00
CA GLN A 63 12.70 -4.46 13.72
C GLN A 63 13.31 -3.52 12.69
N ILE A 64 12.49 -3.02 11.74
CA ILE A 64 12.91 -2.13 10.64
C ILE A 64 11.99 -0.90 10.54
N PRO A 65 11.89 -0.08 11.61
CA PRO A 65 10.91 1.02 11.66
C PRO A 65 11.17 2.10 10.60
N GLU A 66 12.41 2.43 10.31
CA GLU A 66 12.76 3.43 9.28
C GLU A 66 12.34 2.96 7.88
N TYR A 67 12.64 1.72 7.52
CA TYR A 67 12.21 1.16 6.24
C TYR A 67 10.69 1.12 6.12
N SER A 68 9.99 0.75 7.20
CA SER A 68 8.53 0.76 7.23
C SER A 68 7.97 2.17 7.01
N ALA A 69 8.56 3.17 7.64
CA ALA A 69 8.18 4.57 7.44
C ALA A 69 8.48 5.05 6.01
N ASP A 70 9.63 4.71 5.47
CA ASP A 70 10.03 5.12 4.12
C ASP A 70 9.12 4.51 3.04
N VAL A 71 8.81 3.22 3.14
CA VAL A 71 7.90 2.55 2.20
C VAL A 71 6.46 3.01 2.38
N ASP A 72 5.93 2.95 3.61
CA ASP A 72 4.49 3.06 3.86
C ASP A 72 4.02 4.52 3.95
N ALA A 73 4.83 5.40 4.55
CA ALA A 73 4.52 6.82 4.68
C ALA A 73 5.05 7.62 3.49
N LEU A 74 6.37 7.67 3.32
CA LEU A 74 6.98 8.47 2.27
C LEU A 74 6.72 7.90 0.87
N GLY A 75 6.61 6.57 0.72
CA GLY A 75 6.22 5.95 -0.55
C GLY A 75 4.85 6.43 -1.03
N THR A 76 3.88 6.56 -0.12
CA THR A 76 2.57 7.14 -0.44
C THR A 76 2.69 8.62 -0.84
N LEU A 77 3.49 9.41 -0.12
CA LEU A 77 3.73 10.81 -0.46
C LEU A 77 4.35 10.96 -1.86
N ARG A 78 5.33 10.11 -2.22
CA ARG A 78 5.95 10.10 -3.56
C ARG A 78 4.94 9.86 -4.67
N ILE A 79 4.00 8.92 -4.46
CA ILE A 79 2.92 8.65 -5.42
C ILE A 79 1.99 9.85 -5.55
N LEU A 80 1.54 10.40 -4.43
CA LEU A 80 0.63 11.55 -4.42
C LEU A 80 1.25 12.77 -5.12
N ASP A 81 2.53 13.05 -4.82
CA ASP A 81 3.22 14.18 -5.43
C ASP A 81 3.46 13.97 -6.94
N ALA A 82 3.85 12.77 -7.35
CA ALA A 82 3.98 12.44 -8.77
C ALA A 82 2.64 12.52 -9.50
N ALA A 83 1.56 12.03 -8.89
CA ALA A 83 0.20 12.08 -9.43
C ALA A 83 -0.31 13.51 -9.60
N LYS A 84 -0.08 14.35 -8.59
CA LYS A 84 -0.44 15.78 -8.62
C LYS A 84 0.20 16.54 -9.79
N ASN A 85 1.40 16.13 -10.19
CA ASN A 85 2.17 16.81 -11.24
C ASN A 85 1.85 16.33 -12.66
N LEU A 86 0.85 15.45 -12.84
CA LEU A 86 0.36 15.07 -14.16
C LEU A 86 -0.54 16.15 -14.76
N ASP A 87 -0.48 16.31 -16.07
CA ASP A 87 -1.33 17.26 -16.81
C ASP A 87 -2.83 16.92 -16.70
N ASN A 88 -3.14 15.62 -16.66
CA ASN A 88 -4.51 15.13 -16.54
C ASN A 88 -4.80 14.68 -15.11
N PRO A 89 -6.01 14.95 -14.58
CA PRO A 89 -6.42 14.48 -13.28
C PRO A 89 -6.37 12.94 -13.19
N VAL A 90 -5.77 12.42 -12.14
CA VAL A 90 -5.69 10.99 -11.87
C VAL A 90 -6.40 10.66 -10.56
N LYS A 91 -7.09 9.53 -10.51
CA LYS A 91 -7.72 9.04 -9.29
C LYS A 91 -6.73 8.18 -8.51
N VAL A 92 -6.59 8.46 -7.22
CA VAL A 92 -5.67 7.72 -6.34
C VAL A 92 -6.44 6.99 -5.25
N TYR A 93 -6.27 5.68 -5.19
CA TYR A 93 -6.72 4.85 -4.07
C TYR A 93 -5.51 4.46 -3.22
N GLN A 94 -5.53 4.86 -1.96
CA GLN A 94 -4.55 4.48 -0.96
C GLN A 94 -5.10 3.33 -0.10
N ALA A 95 -4.44 2.18 -0.14
CA ALA A 95 -4.73 1.10 0.79
C ALA A 95 -4.27 1.51 2.19
N SER A 96 -5.24 1.79 3.04
CA SER A 96 -5.02 2.03 4.46
C SER A 96 -5.28 0.73 5.26
N THR A 97 -5.46 0.80 6.56
CA THR A 97 -5.49 -0.39 7.40
C THR A 97 -6.36 -0.18 8.64
N SER A 98 -6.99 -1.24 9.15
CA SER A 98 -7.65 -1.26 10.46
C SER A 98 -6.68 -1.03 11.64
N GLU A 99 -5.36 -1.23 11.42
CA GLU A 99 -4.32 -0.96 12.42
C GLU A 99 -4.24 0.53 12.81
N LEU A 100 -4.85 1.44 12.03
CA LEU A 100 -5.00 2.85 12.41
C LEU A 100 -5.74 2.99 13.74
N TYR A 101 -6.76 2.15 13.97
CA TYR A 101 -7.55 2.17 15.20
C TYR A 101 -6.73 1.71 16.42
N GLY A 102 -5.82 0.77 16.26
CA GLY A 102 -4.85 0.31 17.25
C GLY A 102 -5.46 0.04 18.62
N LEU A 103 -5.22 0.92 19.61
CA LEU A 103 -5.94 0.89 20.89
C LEU A 103 -7.33 1.48 20.68
N VAL A 104 -8.27 0.61 20.35
CA VAL A 104 -9.63 0.97 19.93
C VAL A 104 -10.32 1.90 20.93
N GLN A 105 -10.79 3.05 20.46
CA GLN A 105 -11.44 4.08 21.29
C GLN A 105 -12.98 3.95 21.28
N GLU A 106 -13.54 3.22 20.32
CA GLU A 106 -14.98 3.07 20.13
C GLU A 106 -15.27 1.71 19.47
N THR A 107 -16.36 1.05 19.89
CA THR A 107 -16.83 -0.21 19.31
C THR A 107 -18.35 -0.13 19.04
N PRO A 108 -18.80 -0.46 17.83
CA PRO A 108 -18.03 -0.78 16.61
C PRO A 108 -17.27 0.45 16.06
N GLN A 109 -16.12 0.20 15.37
CA GLN A 109 -15.39 1.24 14.69
C GLN A 109 -16.15 1.75 13.47
N LYS A 110 -15.96 3.01 13.16
CA LYS A 110 -16.46 3.71 11.96
C LYS A 110 -15.39 4.69 11.48
N GLU A 111 -15.60 5.33 10.34
CA GLU A 111 -14.61 6.26 9.75
C GLU A 111 -14.29 7.47 10.64
N SER A 112 -15.22 7.86 11.52
CA SER A 112 -15.04 8.95 12.48
C SER A 112 -14.42 8.52 13.82
N THR A 113 -14.22 7.22 14.04
CA THR A 113 -13.57 6.71 15.27
C THR A 113 -12.13 7.21 15.34
N PRO A 114 -11.69 7.81 16.47
CA PRO A 114 -10.32 8.29 16.60
C PRO A 114 -9.29 7.19 16.41
N PHE A 115 -8.24 7.50 15.67
CA PHE A 115 -7.11 6.59 15.46
C PHE A 115 -6.13 6.63 16.64
N TYR A 116 -5.63 5.45 17.02
CA TYR A 116 -4.61 5.31 18.07
C TYR A 116 -3.61 4.20 17.69
N PRO A 117 -2.72 4.44 16.72
CA PRO A 117 -1.81 3.41 16.19
C PRO A 117 -0.90 2.85 17.28
N ARG A 118 -0.58 1.54 17.22
CA ARG A 118 0.20 0.81 18.23
C ARG A 118 1.42 0.10 17.65
N SER A 119 1.84 0.47 16.44
CA SER A 119 3.05 -0.07 15.81
C SER A 119 3.69 0.96 14.87
N PRO A 120 5.00 0.82 14.56
CA PRO A 120 5.64 1.65 13.52
C PRO A 120 4.92 1.56 12.16
N TYR A 121 4.45 0.37 11.79
CA TYR A 121 3.61 0.17 10.60
C TYR A 121 2.34 1.03 10.65
N ALA A 122 1.58 0.94 11.75
CA ALA A 122 0.34 1.69 11.90
C ALA A 122 0.58 3.21 11.90
N ALA A 123 1.67 3.67 12.53
CA ALA A 123 2.05 5.08 12.53
C ALA A 123 2.42 5.58 11.13
N ALA A 124 3.15 4.79 10.34
CA ALA A 124 3.47 5.10 8.96
C ALA A 124 2.20 5.14 8.06
N LYS A 125 1.30 4.18 8.24
CA LYS A 125 0.00 4.16 7.55
C LYS A 125 -0.91 5.31 7.97
N LEU A 126 -0.82 5.78 9.21
CA LEU A 126 -1.55 6.98 9.67
C LEU A 126 -1.04 8.24 8.96
N TYR A 127 0.28 8.39 8.80
CA TYR A 127 0.84 9.45 7.98
C TYR A 127 0.30 9.40 6.55
N ALA A 128 0.35 8.22 5.92
CA ALA A 128 -0.16 8.02 4.55
C ALA A 128 -1.64 8.36 4.42
N PHE A 129 -2.45 7.98 5.41
CA PHE A 129 -3.88 8.34 5.48
C PHE A 129 -4.08 9.85 5.45
N TRP A 130 -3.41 10.58 6.34
CA TRP A 130 -3.56 12.03 6.43
C TRP A 130 -2.91 12.77 5.27
N ALA A 131 -1.82 12.27 4.71
CA ALA A 131 -1.26 12.80 3.47
C ALA A 131 -2.26 12.70 2.31
N THR A 132 -2.96 11.56 2.19
CA THR A 132 -4.00 11.36 1.16
C THR A 132 -5.18 12.32 1.36
N VAL A 133 -5.64 12.51 2.61
CA VAL A 133 -6.68 13.50 2.93
C VAL A 133 -6.22 14.92 2.58
N ASN A 134 -4.99 15.27 2.97
CA ASN A 134 -4.43 16.59 2.73
C ASN A 134 -4.31 16.89 1.21
N TYR A 135 -3.83 15.94 0.42
CA TYR A 135 -3.73 16.12 -1.03
C TYR A 135 -5.10 16.26 -1.70
N ARG A 136 -6.11 15.51 -1.21
CA ARG A 136 -7.49 15.68 -1.67
C ARG A 136 -8.03 17.08 -1.39
N GLU A 137 -7.78 17.61 -0.21
CA GLU A 137 -8.35 18.89 0.23
C GLU A 137 -7.55 20.11 -0.29
N ALA A 138 -6.22 20.03 -0.28
CA ALA A 138 -5.36 21.14 -0.66
C ALA A 138 -5.17 21.27 -2.19
N PHE A 139 -5.23 20.17 -2.93
CA PHE A 139 -4.98 20.14 -4.38
C PHE A 139 -6.20 19.66 -5.18
N GLU A 140 -7.35 19.49 -4.54
CA GLU A 140 -8.61 19.04 -5.17
C GLU A 140 -8.46 17.71 -5.92
N MET A 141 -7.51 16.86 -5.49
CA MET A 141 -7.28 15.55 -6.11
C MET A 141 -8.41 14.57 -5.75
N PHE A 142 -8.78 13.72 -6.70
CA PHE A 142 -9.58 12.55 -6.38
C PHE A 142 -8.67 11.51 -5.69
N ALA A 143 -8.55 11.62 -4.36
CA ALA A 143 -7.74 10.71 -3.56
C ALA A 143 -8.56 10.16 -2.38
N CYS A 144 -8.61 8.85 -2.23
CA CYS A 144 -9.37 8.19 -1.18
C CYS A 144 -8.56 7.12 -0.44
N ASN A 145 -8.90 6.92 0.82
CA ASN A 145 -8.36 5.85 1.66
C ASN A 145 -9.36 4.72 1.80
N GLY A 146 -8.93 3.48 1.57
CA GLY A 146 -9.70 2.30 1.96
C GLY A 146 -9.19 1.76 3.29
N ILE A 147 -9.97 1.84 4.36
CA ILE A 147 -9.61 1.27 5.66
C ILE A 147 -9.85 -0.24 5.61
N LEU A 148 -8.80 -0.97 5.23
CA LEU A 148 -8.88 -2.41 5.03
C LEU A 148 -8.74 -3.15 6.37
N PHE A 149 -9.71 -3.98 6.67
CA PHE A 149 -9.63 -5.00 7.71
C PHE A 149 -8.97 -6.26 7.16
N ASN A 150 -8.77 -7.28 8.00
CA ASN A 150 -8.17 -8.54 7.57
C ASN A 150 -9.01 -9.17 6.45
N HIS A 151 -8.34 -9.55 5.38
CA HIS A 151 -8.94 -10.23 4.23
C HIS A 151 -8.00 -11.32 3.76
N GLU A 152 -8.57 -12.40 3.28
CA GLU A 152 -7.85 -13.64 3.01
C GLU A 152 -8.11 -14.16 1.60
N SER A 153 -7.15 -14.90 1.07
CA SER A 153 -7.27 -15.64 -0.18
C SER A 153 -6.26 -16.80 -0.21
N GLU A 154 -6.37 -17.65 -1.20
CA GLU A 154 -5.38 -18.71 -1.46
C GLU A 154 -3.96 -18.16 -1.73
N ARG A 155 -3.84 -16.87 -2.05
CA ARG A 155 -2.56 -16.18 -2.31
C ARG A 155 -2.01 -15.44 -1.08
N ARG A 156 -2.67 -15.57 0.07
CA ARG A 156 -2.19 -14.96 1.32
C ARG A 156 -0.77 -15.45 1.64
N GLY A 157 0.09 -14.56 2.10
CA GLY A 157 1.45 -14.91 2.51
C GLY A 157 1.48 -15.96 3.63
N GLU A 158 2.36 -16.95 3.53
CA GLU A 158 2.44 -18.10 4.44
C GLU A 158 2.82 -17.72 5.88
N THR A 159 3.38 -16.55 6.09
CA THR A 159 3.73 -16.02 7.42
C THR A 159 2.54 -15.47 8.20
N PHE A 160 1.39 -15.27 7.56
CA PHE A 160 0.18 -14.79 8.22
C PHE A 160 -0.58 -15.93 8.88
N VAL A 161 -1.24 -15.62 10.01
CA VAL A 161 -1.82 -16.61 10.92
C VAL A 161 -2.83 -17.54 10.26
N THR A 162 -3.74 -17.03 9.46
CA THR A 162 -4.77 -17.82 8.77
C THR A 162 -4.16 -18.77 7.75
N ARG A 163 -3.15 -18.34 7.00
CA ARG A 163 -2.45 -19.20 6.05
C ARG A 163 -1.60 -20.27 6.75
N LYS A 164 -0.95 -19.91 7.87
CA LYS A 164 -0.25 -20.90 8.71
C LYS A 164 -1.20 -22.01 9.20
N ILE A 165 -2.39 -21.63 9.68
CA ILE A 165 -3.40 -22.59 10.16
C ILE A 165 -3.85 -23.49 9.00
N SER A 166 -4.22 -22.92 7.85
CA SER A 166 -4.69 -23.71 6.70
C SER A 166 -3.63 -24.69 6.19
N ILE A 167 -2.36 -24.28 6.14
CA ILE A 167 -1.24 -25.16 5.76
C ILE A 167 -1.04 -26.27 6.79
N ALA A 168 -1.14 -25.94 8.10
CA ALA A 168 -0.95 -26.93 9.16
C ALA A 168 -2.06 -27.98 9.18
N VAL A 169 -3.30 -27.60 8.90
CA VAL A 169 -4.45 -28.54 8.87
C VAL A 169 -4.45 -29.40 7.60
N SER A 170 -3.84 -28.93 6.50
CA SER A 170 -3.80 -29.68 5.23
C SER A 170 -2.64 -30.68 5.13
N LYS A 171 -1.75 -30.74 6.10
CA LYS A 171 -0.65 -31.73 6.24
C LYS A 171 -1.07 -32.92 7.09
#